data_32fae57d6ed251288935cd149cc8f158
#
_entry.id   32fae57d6ed251288935cd149cc8f158
#
_cell.length_a   1.000
_cell.length_b   1.000
_cell.length_c   1.000
_cell.angle_alpha   90.00
_cell.angle_beta   90.00
_cell.angle_gamma   90.00
#
_symmetry.space_group_name_H-M   'P 1'
#
loop_
_entity.id
_entity.type
_entity.pdbx_description
1 polymer ?
#
loop_
_entity_poly.entity_id
_entity_poly.type
_entity_poly.pdbx_seq_one_letter_code
_entity_poly.pdbx_strand_id
1 'polypeptide(L)'
;QAARSCAAAGDKVLYVSGEESLKQVRLRAGRLGAVAEHLFVLGEMDPDAAVEEAAALSPSLLIVDSVQSMAAPSLPSPSGSVAQVRNAALVFQRFAREKSIPVVLIGHVTKDGTLAGPKALEHLVDAVLSFEGDRSRGRRVLRALKNRFGPIEEIALYEMTAAGLSEIADPSR
;
A
#
# COMPACT_ATOMS: atom_id res chain seq x y z
N GLN A 1 9.87 -1.84 -1.77
CA GLN A 1 11.02 -1.76 -0.87
C GLN A 1 10.60 -2.01 0.59
N ALA A 2 9.62 -1.30 1.17
CA ALA A 2 9.17 -1.51 2.54
C ALA A 2 8.80 -2.98 2.83
N ALA A 3 7.97 -3.61 1.97
CA ALA A 3 7.62 -5.02 2.08
C ALA A 3 8.85 -5.94 2.17
N ARG A 4 9.87 -5.66 1.34
CA ARG A 4 11.13 -6.40 1.36
C ARG A 4 11.89 -6.21 2.68
N SER A 5 11.96 -4.97 3.16
CA SER A 5 12.71 -4.67 4.39
C SER A 5 12.11 -5.41 5.59
N CYS A 6 10.79 -5.44 5.71
CA CYS A 6 10.10 -6.22 6.74
C CYS A 6 10.35 -7.73 6.55
N ALA A 7 10.20 -8.24 5.33
CA ALA A 7 10.40 -9.66 5.05
C ALA A 7 11.87 -10.10 5.28
N ALA A 8 12.84 -9.24 4.99
CA ALA A 8 14.25 -9.50 5.26
C ALA A 8 14.59 -9.49 6.77
N ALA A 9 13.78 -8.84 7.59
CA ALA A 9 13.88 -8.89 9.05
C ALA A 9 13.24 -10.17 9.65
N GLY A 10 12.68 -11.04 8.81
CA GLY A 10 12.05 -12.30 9.22
C GLY A 10 10.51 -12.23 9.38
N ASP A 11 9.93 -11.06 9.12
CA ASP A 11 8.47 -10.88 9.19
C ASP A 11 7.78 -11.49 7.96
N LYS A 12 6.68 -12.20 8.18
CA LYS A 12 5.81 -12.63 7.07
C LYS A 12 5.06 -11.42 6.52
N VAL A 13 5.29 -11.08 5.26
CA VAL A 13 4.57 -10.02 4.57
C VAL A 13 3.72 -10.60 3.46
N LEU A 14 2.43 -10.27 3.44
CA LEU A 14 1.54 -10.56 2.32
C LEU A 14 1.33 -9.29 1.49
N TYR A 15 1.65 -9.37 0.21
CA TYR A 15 1.42 -8.32 -0.77
C TYR A 15 0.31 -8.75 -1.73
N VAL A 16 -0.84 -8.11 -1.63
CA VAL A 16 -1.99 -8.35 -2.52
C VAL A 16 -1.90 -7.37 -3.69
N SER A 17 -1.81 -7.92 -4.90
CA SER A 17 -1.75 -7.15 -6.14
C SER A 17 -3.05 -7.31 -6.92
N GLY A 18 -3.78 -6.21 -7.09
CA GLY A 18 -4.98 -6.15 -7.90
C GLY A 18 -4.78 -5.52 -9.29
N GLU A 19 -3.65 -4.86 -9.53
CA GLU A 19 -3.36 -4.17 -10.81
C GLU A 19 -2.34 -4.92 -11.65
N GLU A 20 -1.29 -5.43 -11.02
CA GLU A 20 -0.20 -6.11 -11.72
C GLU A 20 -0.31 -7.62 -11.61
N SER A 21 -0.01 -8.32 -12.69
CA SER A 21 0.14 -9.77 -12.66
C SER A 21 1.28 -10.19 -11.73
N LEU A 22 1.17 -11.39 -11.15
CA LEU A 22 2.21 -11.97 -10.28
C LEU A 22 3.59 -11.99 -10.97
N LYS A 23 3.62 -12.19 -12.30
CA LYS A 23 4.85 -12.16 -13.10
C LYS A 23 5.48 -10.77 -13.10
N GLN A 24 4.69 -9.71 -13.24
CA GLN A 24 5.17 -8.31 -13.22
C GLN A 24 5.68 -7.93 -11.84
N VAL A 25 4.94 -8.28 -10.78
CA VAL A 25 5.38 -8.07 -9.39
C VAL A 25 6.71 -8.77 -9.13
N ARG A 26 6.85 -10.03 -9.57
CA ARG A 26 8.10 -10.81 -9.44
C ARG A 26 9.28 -10.17 -10.17
N LEU A 27 9.06 -9.69 -11.41
CA LEU A 27 10.10 -9.00 -12.18
C LEU A 27 10.54 -7.69 -11.50
N ARG A 28 9.59 -6.93 -10.96
CA ARG A 28 9.87 -5.70 -10.19
C ARG A 28 10.64 -6.01 -8.90
N ALA A 29 10.21 -7.02 -8.16
CA ALA A 29 10.90 -7.49 -6.97
C ALA A 29 12.35 -7.90 -7.27
N GLY A 30 12.58 -8.64 -8.37
CA GLY A 30 13.91 -9.05 -8.80
C GLY A 30 14.87 -7.89 -9.08
N ARG A 31 14.38 -6.79 -9.70
CA ARG A 31 15.18 -5.57 -9.94
C ARG A 31 15.62 -4.89 -8.64
N LEU A 32 14.82 -5.00 -7.60
CA LEU A 32 15.12 -4.45 -6.28
C LEU A 32 15.97 -5.41 -5.43
N GLY A 33 16.42 -6.52 -5.99
CA GLY A 33 17.12 -7.57 -5.24
C GLY A 33 16.25 -8.26 -4.19
N ALA A 34 14.94 -8.28 -4.43
CA ALA A 34 13.93 -8.57 -3.43
C ALA A 34 13.31 -9.96 -3.60
N VAL A 35 14.13 -11.01 -3.60
CA VAL A 35 13.60 -12.35 -3.30
C VAL A 35 13.80 -12.55 -1.81
N ALA A 36 12.78 -12.26 -1.00
CA ALA A 36 12.78 -12.52 0.44
C ALA A 36 11.90 -13.75 0.68
N GLU A 37 12.40 -14.69 1.45
CA GLU A 37 11.72 -15.96 1.77
C GLU A 37 10.33 -15.74 2.42
N HIS A 38 10.20 -14.64 3.18
CA HIS A 38 8.97 -14.29 3.90
C HIS A 38 8.07 -13.27 3.18
N LEU A 39 8.34 -12.97 1.89
CA LEU A 39 7.48 -12.11 1.08
C LEU A 39 6.55 -12.96 0.21
N PHE A 40 5.29 -12.99 0.56
CA PHE A 40 4.23 -13.69 -0.16
C PHE A 40 3.49 -12.70 -1.06
N VAL A 41 3.10 -13.14 -2.26
CA VAL A 41 2.36 -12.31 -3.23
C VAL A 41 1.11 -13.04 -3.64
N LEU A 42 -0.03 -12.36 -3.50
CA LEU A 42 -1.35 -12.84 -3.90
C LEU A 42 -1.91 -11.96 -5.02
N GLY A 43 -2.38 -12.57 -6.10
CA GLY A 43 -3.10 -11.88 -7.17
C GLY A 43 -4.60 -12.05 -6.94
N GLU A 44 -5.23 -11.12 -6.25
CA GLU A 44 -6.64 -11.16 -5.90
C GLU A 44 -7.25 -9.75 -5.93
N MET A 45 -8.50 -9.66 -6.40
CA MET A 45 -9.25 -8.40 -6.44
C MET A 45 -10.46 -8.39 -5.52
N ASP A 46 -10.94 -9.56 -5.08
CA ASP A 46 -12.01 -9.64 -4.09
C ASP A 46 -11.43 -9.39 -2.68
N PRO A 47 -11.86 -8.32 -1.97
CA PRO A 47 -11.33 -8.02 -0.65
C PRO A 47 -11.67 -9.11 0.40
N ASP A 48 -12.80 -9.80 0.27
CA ASP A 48 -13.18 -10.86 1.20
C ASP A 48 -12.29 -12.10 1.00
N ALA A 49 -12.05 -12.53 -0.24
CA ALA A 49 -11.10 -13.59 -0.55
C ALA A 49 -9.67 -13.25 -0.10
N ALA A 50 -9.25 -12.01 -0.31
CA ALA A 50 -7.91 -11.55 0.11
C ALA A 50 -7.71 -11.61 1.63
N VAL A 51 -8.72 -11.28 2.44
CA VAL A 51 -8.60 -11.38 3.91
C VAL A 51 -8.70 -12.83 4.41
N GLU A 52 -9.41 -13.72 3.71
CA GLU A 52 -9.42 -15.17 4.02
C GLU A 52 -8.01 -15.76 3.86
N GLU A 53 -7.35 -15.49 2.73
CA GLU A 53 -5.96 -15.93 2.49
C GLU A 53 -4.98 -15.29 3.50
N ALA A 54 -5.16 -14.00 3.81
CA ALA A 54 -4.37 -13.33 4.83
C ALA A 54 -4.57 -13.95 6.22
N ALA A 55 -5.80 -14.34 6.57
CA ALA A 55 -6.08 -15.00 7.84
C ALA A 55 -5.40 -16.37 7.94
N ALA A 56 -5.40 -17.15 6.86
CA ALA A 56 -4.74 -18.46 6.78
C ALA A 56 -3.21 -18.34 6.89
N LEU A 57 -2.60 -17.34 6.23
CA LEU A 57 -1.16 -17.08 6.27
C LEU A 57 -0.70 -16.50 7.61
N SER A 58 -1.56 -15.71 8.27
CA SER A 58 -1.25 -14.94 9.50
C SER A 58 0.03 -14.09 9.33
N PRO A 59 0.06 -13.11 8.41
CA PRO A 59 1.24 -12.28 8.18
C PRO A 59 1.41 -11.24 9.30
N SER A 60 2.64 -10.75 9.48
CA SER A 60 2.94 -9.61 10.35
C SER A 60 2.55 -8.27 9.72
N LEU A 61 2.39 -8.25 8.39
CA LEU A 61 2.00 -7.07 7.61
C LEU A 61 1.24 -7.49 6.35
N LEU A 62 0.10 -6.83 6.09
CA LEU A 62 -0.65 -6.95 4.84
C LEU A 62 -0.52 -5.65 4.04
N ILE A 63 -0.16 -5.73 2.76
CA ILE A 63 -0.09 -4.61 1.82
C ILE A 63 -1.05 -4.88 0.67
N VAL A 64 -1.89 -3.91 0.32
CA VAL A 64 -2.85 -3.98 -0.79
C VAL A 64 -2.51 -2.94 -1.84
N ASP A 65 -2.18 -3.37 -3.06
CA ASP A 65 -1.79 -2.50 -4.20
C ASP A 65 -2.61 -2.82 -5.46
N SER A 66 -3.61 -2.02 -5.76
CA SER A 66 -4.12 -0.86 -5.05
C SER A 66 -5.53 -1.12 -4.52
N VAL A 67 -5.97 -0.30 -3.57
CA VAL A 67 -7.36 -0.39 -3.07
C VAL A 67 -8.39 -0.09 -4.14
N GLN A 68 -8.03 0.67 -5.20
CA GLN A 68 -8.91 0.95 -6.33
C GLN A 68 -9.16 -0.25 -7.25
N SER A 69 -8.26 -1.20 -7.29
CA SER A 69 -8.44 -2.42 -8.07
C SER A 69 -9.33 -3.45 -7.37
N MET A 70 -9.58 -3.28 -6.07
CA MET A 70 -10.47 -4.17 -5.32
C MET A 70 -11.91 -4.04 -5.78
N ALA A 71 -12.59 -5.17 -5.92
CA ALA A 71 -13.99 -5.26 -6.37
C ALA A 71 -14.68 -6.43 -5.70
N ALA A 72 -15.59 -6.14 -4.77
CA ALA A 72 -16.44 -7.15 -4.17
C ALA A 72 -17.54 -7.56 -5.15
N PRO A 73 -17.69 -8.85 -5.49
CA PRO A 73 -18.71 -9.32 -6.44
C PRO A 73 -20.15 -9.03 -5.98
N SER A 74 -20.35 -8.87 -4.68
CA SER A 74 -21.65 -8.56 -4.09
C SER A 74 -22.13 -7.13 -4.33
N LEU A 75 -21.23 -6.21 -4.75
CA LEU A 75 -21.57 -4.80 -5.02
C LEU A 75 -21.75 -4.56 -6.53
N PRO A 76 -22.92 -4.06 -6.98
CA PRO A 76 -23.21 -3.84 -8.41
C PRO A 76 -22.58 -2.56 -8.97
N SER A 77 -21.43 -2.16 -8.46
CA SER A 77 -20.70 -0.96 -8.87
C SER A 77 -19.33 -1.34 -9.46
N PRO A 78 -18.83 -0.61 -10.47
CA PRO A 78 -17.56 -0.95 -11.10
C PRO A 78 -16.37 -0.81 -10.14
N SER A 79 -15.30 -1.56 -10.39
CA SER A 79 -14.01 -1.41 -9.72
C SER A 79 -13.54 0.05 -9.79
N GLY A 80 -12.90 0.55 -8.75
CA GLY A 80 -12.45 1.93 -8.64
C GLY A 80 -13.55 2.95 -8.28
N SER A 81 -14.83 2.55 -8.24
CA SER A 81 -15.89 3.41 -7.74
C SER A 81 -15.73 3.69 -6.24
N VAL A 82 -16.25 4.83 -5.77
CA VAL A 82 -16.22 5.20 -4.34
C VAL A 82 -16.83 4.10 -3.46
N ALA A 83 -17.90 3.46 -3.94
CA ALA A 83 -18.58 2.38 -3.22
C ALA A 83 -17.66 1.17 -3.04
N GLN A 84 -17.00 0.70 -4.10
CA GLN A 84 -16.07 -0.44 -4.06
C GLN A 84 -14.84 -0.14 -3.18
N VAL A 85 -14.22 1.01 -3.39
CA VAL A 85 -13.05 1.44 -2.63
C VAL A 85 -13.35 1.55 -1.12
N ARG A 86 -14.51 2.13 -0.78
CA ARG A 86 -14.96 2.22 0.61
C ARG A 86 -15.26 0.84 1.22
N ASN A 87 -15.91 -0.05 0.46
CA ASN A 87 -16.19 -1.41 0.91
C ASN A 87 -14.88 -2.17 1.19
N ALA A 88 -13.95 -2.17 0.25
CA ALA A 88 -12.66 -2.81 0.41
C ALA A 88 -11.91 -2.29 1.66
N ALA A 89 -11.88 -0.97 1.84
CA ALA A 89 -11.25 -0.37 3.02
C ALA A 89 -11.90 -0.82 4.34
N LEU A 90 -13.23 -0.95 4.39
CA LEU A 90 -13.95 -1.45 5.57
C LEU A 90 -13.64 -2.92 5.86
N VAL A 91 -13.54 -3.77 4.82
CA VAL A 91 -13.16 -5.19 4.96
C VAL A 91 -11.76 -5.29 5.56
N PHE A 92 -10.78 -4.60 4.98
CA PHE A 92 -9.41 -4.62 5.47
C PHE A 92 -9.26 -3.97 6.86
N GLN A 93 -10.01 -2.91 7.18
CA GLN A 93 -10.02 -2.30 8.50
C GLN A 93 -10.55 -3.29 9.56
N ARG A 94 -11.63 -4.02 9.26
CA ARG A 94 -12.18 -5.05 10.15
C ARG A 94 -11.15 -6.14 10.39
N PHE A 95 -10.57 -6.67 9.32
CA PHE A 95 -9.51 -7.67 9.40
C PHE A 95 -8.34 -7.20 10.28
N ALA A 96 -7.84 -5.98 10.07
CA ALA A 96 -6.75 -5.40 10.84
C ALA A 96 -7.05 -5.37 12.35
N ARG A 97 -8.27 -4.98 12.71
CA ARG A 97 -8.70 -4.92 14.11
C ARG A 97 -8.90 -6.30 14.74
N GLU A 98 -9.57 -7.21 14.03
CA GLU A 98 -9.88 -8.56 14.54
C GLU A 98 -8.63 -9.42 14.71
N LYS A 99 -7.68 -9.30 13.79
CA LYS A 99 -6.45 -10.09 13.79
C LYS A 99 -5.25 -9.36 14.41
N SER A 100 -5.37 -8.07 14.75
CA SER A 100 -4.25 -7.24 15.20
C SER A 100 -3.08 -7.22 14.21
N ILE A 101 -3.38 -7.29 12.91
CA ILE A 101 -2.40 -7.26 11.81
C ILE A 101 -2.45 -5.88 11.16
N PRO A 102 -1.32 -5.14 11.08
CA PRO A 102 -1.28 -3.87 10.36
C PRO A 102 -1.54 -4.07 8.88
N VAL A 103 -2.36 -3.17 8.32
CA VAL A 103 -2.72 -3.17 6.90
C VAL A 103 -2.32 -1.84 6.27
N VAL A 104 -1.60 -1.91 5.16
CA VAL A 104 -1.25 -0.76 4.32
C VAL A 104 -2.08 -0.82 3.05
N LEU A 105 -2.96 0.17 2.85
CA LEU A 105 -3.71 0.35 1.62
C LEU A 105 -2.99 1.37 0.73
N ILE A 106 -2.56 0.94 -0.45
CA ILE A 106 -1.99 1.83 -1.45
C ILE A 106 -3.13 2.37 -2.31
N GLY A 107 -3.16 3.69 -2.48
CA GLY A 107 -4.12 4.38 -3.31
C GLY A 107 -3.46 5.37 -4.26
N HIS A 108 -4.01 5.50 -5.47
CA HIS A 108 -3.52 6.43 -6.48
C HIS A 108 -4.36 7.71 -6.49
N VAL A 109 -3.69 8.87 -6.53
CA VAL A 109 -4.34 10.17 -6.74
C VAL A 109 -4.54 10.41 -8.23
N THR A 110 -5.72 10.87 -8.63
CA THR A 110 -5.96 11.34 -9.99
C THR A 110 -5.24 12.66 -10.24
N LYS A 111 -5.02 13.01 -11.53
CA LYS A 111 -4.33 14.26 -11.93
C LYS A 111 -4.97 15.52 -11.36
N ASP A 112 -6.26 15.48 -11.07
CA ASP A 112 -7.04 16.61 -10.54
C ASP A 112 -7.03 16.68 -9.00
N GLY A 113 -6.21 15.85 -8.32
CA GLY A 113 -6.14 15.82 -6.86
C GLY A 113 -7.43 15.30 -6.19
N THR A 114 -8.44 14.99 -6.99
CA THR A 114 -9.71 14.41 -6.54
C THR A 114 -9.65 12.92 -6.76
N LEU A 115 -9.25 12.19 -5.73
CA LEU A 115 -9.48 10.77 -5.74
C LEU A 115 -10.97 10.48 -5.58
N ALA A 116 -11.49 9.66 -6.47
CA ALA A 116 -12.54 8.78 -6.03
C ALA A 116 -11.91 7.86 -4.98
N GLY A 117 -11.77 8.32 -3.74
CA GLY A 117 -11.25 7.44 -2.73
C GLY A 117 -10.50 8.02 -1.53
N PRO A 118 -9.42 8.82 -1.60
CA PRO A 118 -8.66 9.13 -0.39
C PRO A 118 -9.45 9.91 0.64
N LYS A 119 -10.20 10.95 0.25
CA LYS A 119 -11.07 11.65 1.21
C LYS A 119 -12.11 10.75 1.86
N ALA A 120 -12.64 9.76 1.11
CA ALA A 120 -13.55 8.76 1.66
C ALA A 120 -12.83 7.77 2.60
N LEU A 121 -11.52 7.53 2.41
CA LEU A 121 -10.72 6.62 3.21
C LEU A 121 -10.08 7.28 4.43
N GLU A 122 -9.82 8.59 4.40
CA GLU A 122 -9.15 9.31 5.50
C GLU A 122 -9.83 9.12 6.86
N HIS A 123 -11.15 8.95 6.88
CA HIS A 123 -11.91 8.71 8.11
C HIS A 123 -11.83 7.25 8.59
N LEU A 124 -11.51 6.32 7.71
CA LEU A 124 -11.48 4.89 8.00
C LEU A 124 -10.11 4.41 8.49
N VAL A 125 -9.04 5.12 8.15
CA VAL A 125 -7.66 4.71 8.46
C VAL A 125 -7.08 5.53 9.61
N ASP A 126 -6.09 4.97 10.30
CA ASP A 126 -5.44 5.60 11.45
C ASP A 126 -4.33 6.57 11.04
N ALA A 127 -3.68 6.33 9.91
CA ALA A 127 -2.67 7.20 9.34
C ALA A 127 -2.87 7.35 7.83
N VAL A 128 -2.55 8.53 7.29
CA VAL A 128 -2.52 8.83 5.86
C VAL A 128 -1.16 9.41 5.52
N LEU A 129 -0.45 8.73 4.63
CA LEU A 129 0.82 9.17 4.10
C LEU A 129 0.64 9.61 2.65
N SER A 130 1.10 10.80 2.31
CA SER A 130 1.20 11.28 0.93
C SER A 130 2.61 11.08 0.40
N PHE A 131 2.71 10.50 -0.80
CA PHE A 131 3.96 10.29 -1.50
C PHE A 131 3.94 11.09 -2.79
N GLU A 132 4.55 12.27 -2.76
CA GLU A 132 4.56 13.23 -3.85
C GLU A 132 5.90 13.19 -4.58
N GLY A 133 5.91 13.51 -5.87
CA GLY A 133 7.12 13.50 -6.66
C GLY A 133 7.28 14.70 -7.57
N ASP A 134 8.45 15.33 -7.52
CA ASP A 134 8.90 16.23 -8.58
C ASP A 134 9.56 15.40 -9.70
N ARG A 135 8.85 15.29 -10.83
CA ARG A 135 9.34 14.53 -11.99
C ARG A 135 10.59 15.14 -12.60
N SER A 136 10.79 16.45 -12.43
CA SER A 136 11.92 17.19 -13.03
C SER A 136 13.23 16.93 -12.29
N ARG A 137 13.16 16.67 -10.99
CA ARG A 137 14.33 16.51 -10.11
C ARG A 137 14.56 15.08 -9.60
N GLY A 138 13.74 14.11 -9.99
CA GLY A 138 13.83 12.73 -9.49
C GLY A 138 13.56 12.56 -8.00
N ARG A 139 13.22 13.64 -7.30
CA ARG A 139 12.99 13.64 -5.85
C ARG A 139 11.57 13.22 -5.52
N ARG A 140 11.41 12.62 -4.34
CA ARG A 140 10.12 12.21 -3.78
C ARG A 140 10.03 12.68 -2.34
N VAL A 141 8.85 13.11 -1.97
CA VAL A 141 8.52 13.60 -0.63
C VAL A 141 7.49 12.70 -0.02
N LEU A 142 7.78 12.12 1.13
CA LEU A 142 6.81 11.40 1.96
C LEU A 142 6.44 12.30 3.14
N ARG A 143 5.15 12.54 3.32
CA ARG A 143 4.63 13.31 4.47
C ARG A 143 3.40 12.65 5.07
N ALA A 144 3.22 12.80 6.37
CA ALA A 144 1.99 12.42 7.03
C ALA A 144 0.93 13.52 6.85
N LEU A 145 -0.26 13.16 6.35
CA LEU A 145 -1.44 14.03 6.30
C LEU A 145 -2.36 13.80 7.51
N LYS A 146 -2.31 12.60 8.08
CA LYS A 146 -3.02 12.18 9.27
C LYS A 146 -2.17 11.13 10.00
N ASN A 147 -2.11 11.25 11.32
CA ASN A 147 -1.46 10.25 12.16
C ASN A 147 -2.12 10.25 13.55
N ARG A 148 -2.83 9.18 13.88
CA ARG A 148 -3.45 9.01 15.22
C ARG A 148 -2.45 8.67 16.31
N PHE A 149 -1.23 8.26 15.92
CA PHE A 149 -0.22 7.74 16.85
C PHE A 149 0.94 8.71 17.11
N GLY A 150 0.95 9.88 16.43
CA GLY A 150 2.05 10.83 16.57
C GLY A 150 1.88 12.09 15.73
N PRO A 151 2.94 12.91 15.62
CA PRO A 151 2.94 14.16 14.87
C PRO A 151 2.80 13.91 13.35
N ILE A 152 2.43 14.97 12.61
CA ILE A 152 2.32 14.97 11.15
C ILE A 152 3.32 15.91 10.48
N GLU A 153 4.18 16.56 11.27
CA GLU A 153 5.10 17.59 10.78
C GLU A 153 6.37 17.04 10.15
N GLU A 154 6.61 15.74 10.32
CA GLU A 154 7.79 15.07 9.76
C GLU A 154 7.65 14.84 8.26
N ILE A 155 8.76 15.13 7.55
CA ILE A 155 8.89 14.94 6.10
C ILE A 155 10.13 14.10 5.83
N ALA A 156 9.99 13.04 5.05
CA ALA A 156 11.11 12.27 4.53
C ALA A 156 11.33 12.54 3.04
N LEU A 157 12.57 12.77 2.66
CA LEU A 157 12.97 13.02 1.28
C LEU A 157 13.69 11.82 0.70
N TYR A 158 13.34 11.48 -0.53
CA TYR A 158 13.94 10.39 -1.27
C TYR A 158 14.33 10.83 -2.67
N GLU A 159 15.33 10.16 -3.22
CA GLU A 159 15.65 10.22 -4.65
C GLU A 159 15.38 8.86 -5.31
N MET A 160 15.01 8.91 -6.58
CA MET A 160 14.83 7.70 -7.39
C MET A 160 16.15 7.32 -8.02
N THR A 161 16.65 6.15 -7.65
CA THR A 161 17.90 5.57 -8.19
C THR A 161 17.60 4.30 -9.00
N ALA A 162 18.60 3.75 -9.67
CA ALA A 162 18.47 2.46 -10.36
C ALA A 162 18.15 1.30 -9.39
N ALA A 163 18.56 1.42 -8.14
CA ALA A 163 18.28 0.44 -7.08
C ALA A 163 16.94 0.71 -6.34
N GLY A 164 16.18 1.74 -6.74
CA GLY A 164 14.93 2.15 -6.12
C GLY A 164 15.04 3.49 -5.39
N LEU A 165 14.23 3.68 -4.36
CA LEU A 165 14.23 4.90 -3.53
C LEU A 165 15.39 4.85 -2.53
N SER A 166 16.16 5.93 -2.49
CA SER A 166 17.22 6.18 -1.52
C SER A 166 16.86 7.41 -0.68
N GLU A 167 17.03 7.34 0.62
CA GLU A 167 16.77 8.46 1.52
C GLU A 167 17.81 9.56 1.33
N ILE A 168 17.36 10.81 1.36
CA ILE A 168 18.21 12.00 1.35
C ILE A 168 18.30 12.51 2.79
N ALA A 169 19.41 12.21 3.45
CA ALA A 169 19.63 12.59 4.86
C ALA A 169 19.88 14.10 5.05
N ASP A 170 20.39 14.80 4.04
CA ASP A 170 20.66 16.24 4.07
C ASP A 170 20.00 16.94 2.87
N PRO A 171 18.85 17.61 3.07
CA PRO A 171 18.13 18.28 2.00
C PRO A 171 18.80 19.55 1.45
N SER A 172 19.88 20.01 2.08
CA SER A 172 20.64 21.21 1.67
C SER A 172 21.74 20.94 0.64
N ARG A 173 21.92 19.69 0.23
CA ARG A 173 22.87 19.26 -0.80
C ARG A 173 22.23 19.08 -2.17
#